data_e4802253b59af6774120da4e4055e6da
#
_entry.id   e4802253b59af6774120da4e4055e6da
#
_cell.length_a   1.000
_cell.length_b   1.000
_cell.length_c   1.000
_cell.angle_alpha   90.00
_cell.angle_beta   90.00
_cell.angle_gamma   90.00
#
_symmetry.space_group_name_H-M   'P 1'
#
loop_
_entity.id
_entity.type
_entity.pdbx_description
1 polymer ?
#
loop_
_entity_poly.entity_id
_entity_poly.type
_entity_poly.pdbx_seq_one_letter_code
_entity_poly.pdbx_strand_id
1 'polypeptide(L)'
;MCGIAGIIHKKAGKGVNIGEQMTSMLQALKHRGPDSTGYAMYGKDNGNQIIRFKVAEAADLEGSYDIHAIIKDRLETVNSRLTELGVKVVKKESPTEYAHRYEVKFSGDMKKVADFVEDVEGVEILSIGNSLELVKDLGDASVVSNQYGLNDFNGTHGIGHTRMATESDVDIRSAHPYWAYPFSDVAVVHNGQLTNYWTNRRALERSGHRFSSNCDSELIAVYLADRMSQGDDLETAMKGSIDYLDGVFTYLVATKDQLGMAK
;
A
#
# COMPACT_ATOMS: atom_id res chain seq x y z
N MET A 1 7.20 -1.44 -19.54
CA MET A 1 6.98 -2.67 -18.71
C MET A 1 7.45 -2.38 -17.28
N CYS A 2 6.59 -2.54 -16.32
CA CYS A 2 6.88 -2.30 -14.89
C CYS A 2 7.99 -3.23 -14.34
N GLY A 3 8.54 -2.87 -13.18
CA GLY A 3 9.49 -3.69 -12.44
C GLY A 3 8.95 -4.04 -11.06
N ILE A 4 9.08 -5.31 -10.64
CA ILE A 4 8.78 -5.75 -9.29
C ILE A 4 10.03 -6.32 -8.63
N ALA A 5 10.18 -6.09 -7.33
CA ALA A 5 11.27 -6.61 -6.53
C ALA A 5 10.75 -7.04 -5.15
N GLY A 6 11.40 -8.04 -4.56
CA GLY A 6 11.11 -8.48 -3.20
C GLY A 6 12.37 -9.05 -2.56
N ILE A 7 12.52 -8.83 -1.26
CA ILE A 7 13.62 -9.35 -0.46
C ILE A 7 13.13 -9.79 0.91
N ILE A 8 13.62 -10.92 1.37
CA ILE A 8 13.38 -11.42 2.73
C ILE A 8 14.66 -11.93 3.37
N HIS A 9 14.94 -11.45 4.58
CA HIS A 9 16.08 -11.91 5.39
C HIS A 9 15.65 -13.00 6.36
N LYS A 10 15.96 -14.26 6.03
CA LYS A 10 15.57 -15.44 6.83
C LYS A 10 16.20 -15.52 8.22
N LYS A 11 17.25 -14.76 8.51
CA LYS A 11 17.98 -14.76 9.79
C LYS A 11 18.17 -13.35 10.35
N ALA A 12 17.12 -12.54 10.32
CA ALA A 12 17.19 -11.17 10.83
C ALA A 12 17.16 -11.13 12.37
N GLY A 13 18.25 -11.45 13.02
CA GLY A 13 18.40 -11.27 14.48
C GLY A 13 18.64 -9.81 14.91
N LYS A 14 19.07 -8.94 14.00
CA LYS A 14 19.12 -7.48 14.13
C LYS A 14 18.53 -6.90 12.86
N GLY A 15 17.69 -5.87 12.98
CA GLY A 15 17.08 -5.21 11.83
C GLY A 15 18.13 -4.88 10.77
N VAL A 16 17.87 -5.30 9.54
CA VAL A 16 18.70 -4.99 8.38
C VAL A 16 18.11 -3.73 7.75
N ASN A 17 18.96 -2.89 7.17
CA ASN A 17 18.51 -1.72 6.41
C ASN A 17 17.81 -2.19 5.11
N ILE A 18 16.52 -2.51 5.24
CA ILE A 18 15.68 -2.95 4.12
C ILE A 18 15.39 -1.78 3.18
N GLY A 19 15.26 -0.57 3.71
CA GLY A 19 14.96 0.61 2.92
C GLY A 19 16.03 0.89 1.86
N GLU A 20 17.30 0.89 2.24
CA GLU A 20 18.43 1.06 1.31
C GLU A 20 18.48 -0.06 0.26
N GLN A 21 18.28 -1.33 0.69
CA GLN A 21 18.33 -2.47 -0.21
C GLN A 21 17.19 -2.43 -1.23
N MET A 22 15.94 -2.18 -0.77
CA MET A 22 14.79 -2.05 -1.66
C MET A 22 14.95 -0.87 -2.62
N THR A 23 15.43 0.28 -2.12
CA THR A 23 15.71 1.45 -2.96
C THR A 23 16.72 1.13 -4.04
N SER A 24 17.81 0.44 -3.72
CA SER A 24 18.83 0.02 -4.68
C SER A 24 18.27 -0.92 -5.74
N MET A 25 17.45 -1.92 -5.34
CA MET A 25 16.81 -2.85 -6.27
C MET A 25 15.82 -2.15 -7.22
N LEU A 26 14.97 -1.28 -6.69
CA LEU A 26 13.98 -0.54 -7.48
C LEU A 26 14.65 0.51 -8.38
N GLN A 27 15.72 1.16 -7.91
CA GLN A 27 16.49 2.11 -8.72
C GLN A 27 17.16 1.42 -9.91
N ALA A 28 17.62 0.20 -9.74
CA ALA A 28 18.14 -0.62 -10.87
C ALA A 28 17.05 -0.94 -11.90
N LEU A 29 15.78 -0.94 -11.49
CA LEU A 29 14.62 -1.21 -12.34
C LEU A 29 13.95 0.07 -12.90
N LYS A 30 14.45 1.28 -12.57
CA LYS A 30 13.80 2.54 -12.96
C LYS A 30 13.54 2.69 -14.46
N HIS A 31 14.40 2.13 -15.31
CA HIS A 31 14.25 2.16 -16.75
C HIS A 31 13.01 1.38 -17.26
N ARG A 32 12.42 0.54 -16.41
CA ARG A 32 11.19 -0.22 -16.67
C ARG A 32 9.93 0.52 -16.28
N GLY A 33 10.02 1.46 -15.33
CA GLY A 33 8.88 2.21 -14.83
C GLY A 33 9.30 3.50 -14.14
N PRO A 34 9.41 4.60 -14.90
CA PRO A 34 9.90 5.88 -14.35
C PRO A 34 8.81 6.72 -13.69
N ASP A 35 7.52 6.36 -13.84
CA ASP A 35 6.42 7.26 -13.54
C ASP A 35 6.11 7.31 -12.04
N SER A 36 6.10 6.16 -11.39
CA SER A 36 5.89 6.08 -9.94
C SER A 36 6.64 4.90 -9.34
N THR A 37 6.95 5.01 -8.05
CA THR A 37 7.60 3.96 -7.27
C THR A 37 6.87 3.77 -5.96
N GLY A 38 6.77 2.51 -5.53
CA GLY A 38 6.22 2.23 -4.21
C GLY A 38 6.87 1.06 -3.51
N TYR A 39 6.72 1.09 -2.21
CA TYR A 39 7.33 0.20 -1.24
C TYR A 39 6.29 -0.33 -0.27
N ALA A 40 6.33 -1.61 0.03
CA ALA A 40 5.72 -2.19 1.22
C ALA A 40 6.83 -2.86 2.03
N MET A 41 7.15 -2.27 3.18
CA MET A 41 8.27 -2.69 4.02
C MET A 41 7.78 -3.12 5.39
N TYR A 42 8.43 -4.13 5.95
CA TYR A 42 8.03 -4.76 7.21
C TYR A 42 9.08 -4.52 8.28
N GLY A 43 8.74 -3.57 9.17
CA GLY A 43 9.55 -3.20 10.32
C GLY A 43 9.29 -4.09 11.53
N LYS A 44 9.91 -3.71 12.64
CA LYS A 44 9.68 -4.39 13.92
C LYS A 44 8.32 -3.97 14.50
N ASP A 45 7.51 -4.97 14.84
CA ASP A 45 6.29 -4.75 15.64
C ASP A 45 6.68 -4.25 17.05
N ASN A 46 6.22 -3.06 17.38
CA ASN A 46 6.45 -2.43 18.70
C ASN A 46 5.19 -2.39 19.58
N GLY A 47 4.13 -3.10 19.14
CA GLY A 47 2.83 -3.16 19.82
C GLY A 47 1.90 -1.99 19.51
N ASN A 48 2.30 -1.07 18.63
CA ASN A 48 1.46 -0.02 18.08
C ASN A 48 1.13 -0.33 16.63
N GLN A 49 0.02 0.21 16.15
CA GLN A 49 -0.34 0.14 14.73
C GLN A 49 0.17 1.37 14.00
N ILE A 50 0.54 1.19 12.75
CA ILE A 50 0.99 2.28 11.88
C ILE A 50 -0.07 2.48 10.81
N ILE A 51 -0.57 3.70 10.71
CA ILE A 51 -1.47 4.14 9.64
C ILE A 51 -0.69 5.04 8.70
N ARG A 52 -0.58 4.64 7.44
CA ARG A 52 -0.08 5.47 6.34
C ARG A 52 -1.27 5.94 5.52
N PHE A 53 -1.40 7.24 5.32
CA PHE A 53 -2.50 7.82 4.56
C PHE A 53 -2.08 9.11 3.84
N LYS A 54 -2.86 9.49 2.83
CA LYS A 54 -2.74 10.76 2.12
C LYS A 54 -4.03 11.56 2.26
N VAL A 55 -3.92 12.87 2.21
CA VAL A 55 -5.04 13.83 2.24
C VAL A 55 -5.15 14.63 0.93
N ALA A 56 -4.23 14.43 0.01
CA ALA A 56 -4.21 14.95 -1.36
C ALA A 56 -3.20 14.15 -2.19
N GLU A 57 -3.15 14.41 -3.48
CA GLU A 57 -2.12 13.90 -4.38
C GLU A 57 -1.13 15.00 -4.77
N ALA A 58 0.08 14.63 -5.22
CA ALA A 58 1.08 15.61 -5.66
C ALA A 58 0.56 16.50 -6.80
N ALA A 59 -0.26 15.93 -7.70
CA ALA A 59 -0.88 16.69 -8.79
C ALA A 59 -1.88 17.77 -8.32
N ASP A 60 -2.51 17.57 -7.16
CA ASP A 60 -3.44 18.54 -6.60
C ASP A 60 -2.72 19.83 -6.17
N LEU A 61 -1.44 19.71 -5.75
CA LEU A 61 -0.62 20.85 -5.32
C LEU A 61 -0.30 21.83 -6.46
N GLU A 62 -0.30 21.36 -7.70
CA GLU A 62 0.02 22.19 -8.87
C GLU A 62 -1.21 22.93 -9.43
N GLY A 63 -2.43 22.54 -9.06
CA GLY A 63 -3.65 22.94 -9.75
C GLY A 63 -4.60 23.90 -9.01
N SER A 64 -4.45 24.10 -7.69
CA SER A 64 -5.45 24.85 -6.90
C SER A 64 -4.83 25.92 -6.01
N TYR A 65 -5.39 27.15 -6.07
CA TYR A 65 -4.97 28.27 -5.21
C TYR A 65 -5.20 28.02 -3.71
N ASP A 66 -6.17 27.14 -3.35
CA ASP A 66 -6.57 26.87 -1.96
C ASP A 66 -6.19 25.49 -1.46
N ILE A 67 -5.31 24.75 -2.17
CA ILE A 67 -5.00 23.36 -1.83
C ILE A 67 -4.43 23.19 -0.41
N HIS A 68 -3.62 24.12 0.07
CA HIS A 68 -3.07 24.08 1.42
C HIS A 68 -4.17 24.17 2.50
N ALA A 69 -5.19 25.00 2.27
CA ALA A 69 -6.34 25.08 3.17
C ALA A 69 -7.18 23.81 3.14
N ILE A 70 -7.37 23.20 1.97
CA ILE A 70 -8.07 21.93 1.78
C ILE A 70 -7.31 20.79 2.48
N ILE A 71 -6.00 20.68 2.30
CA ILE A 71 -5.15 19.69 2.97
C ILE A 71 -5.28 19.82 4.49
N LYS A 72 -5.22 21.04 5.01
CA LYS A 72 -5.35 21.31 6.43
C LYS A 72 -6.71 20.89 6.97
N ASP A 73 -7.80 21.26 6.30
CA ASP A 73 -9.17 20.90 6.69
C ASP A 73 -9.39 19.38 6.68
N ARG A 74 -8.94 18.70 5.63
CA ARG A 74 -8.98 17.23 5.54
C ARG A 74 -8.20 16.58 6.68
N LEU A 75 -7.00 17.07 6.99
CA LEU A 75 -6.17 16.55 8.08
C LEU A 75 -6.81 16.78 9.45
N GLU A 76 -7.43 17.92 9.68
CA GLU A 76 -8.20 18.23 10.89
C GLU A 76 -9.39 17.28 11.02
N THR A 77 -10.11 17.03 9.92
CA THR A 77 -11.22 16.08 9.87
C THR A 77 -10.77 14.65 10.16
N VAL A 78 -9.66 14.19 9.56
CA VAL A 78 -9.07 12.87 9.87
C VAL A 78 -8.72 12.76 11.36
N ASN A 79 -8.09 13.78 11.94
CA ASN A 79 -7.75 13.79 13.37
C ASN A 79 -8.99 13.73 14.27
N SER A 80 -10.07 14.45 13.90
CA SER A 80 -11.35 14.41 14.60
C SER A 80 -11.96 13.00 14.56
N ARG A 81 -12.03 12.40 13.38
CA ARG A 81 -12.58 11.05 13.17
C ARG A 81 -11.80 9.97 13.93
N LEU A 82 -10.47 10.03 13.93
CA LEU A 82 -9.65 9.13 14.74
C LEU A 82 -9.95 9.28 16.24
N THR A 83 -10.09 10.51 16.72
CA THR A 83 -10.42 10.79 18.13
C THR A 83 -11.82 10.28 18.49
N GLU A 84 -12.81 10.49 17.62
CA GLU A 84 -14.19 10.04 17.81
C GLU A 84 -14.29 8.51 17.94
N LEU A 85 -13.47 7.77 17.19
CA LEU A 85 -13.38 6.31 17.27
C LEU A 85 -12.53 5.82 18.45
N GLY A 86 -11.97 6.72 19.26
CA GLY A 86 -11.11 6.36 20.39
C GLY A 86 -9.71 5.89 20.00
N VAL A 87 -9.26 6.21 18.80
CA VAL A 87 -7.88 5.92 18.36
C VAL A 87 -6.92 6.89 19.05
N LYS A 88 -5.99 6.36 19.84
CA LYS A 88 -4.97 7.16 20.50
C LYS A 88 -3.74 7.30 19.61
N VAL A 89 -3.52 8.48 19.06
CA VAL A 89 -2.32 8.80 18.30
C VAL A 89 -1.14 8.99 19.26
N VAL A 90 -0.08 8.20 19.05
CA VAL A 90 1.16 8.20 19.85
C VAL A 90 2.21 9.10 19.22
N LYS A 91 2.35 8.99 17.88
CA LYS A 91 3.31 9.77 17.10
C LYS A 91 2.71 10.16 15.76
N LYS A 92 3.03 11.38 15.30
CA LYS A 92 2.66 11.90 13.99
C LYS A 92 3.91 12.30 13.23
N GLU A 93 3.97 11.89 11.97
CA GLU A 93 5.02 12.27 11.03
C GLU A 93 4.36 12.67 9.72
N SER A 94 4.89 13.69 9.06
CA SER A 94 4.41 14.19 7.77
C SER A 94 5.60 14.29 6.82
N PRO A 95 5.93 13.18 6.13
CA PRO A 95 7.05 13.17 5.18
C PRO A 95 6.86 14.17 4.05
N THR A 96 5.62 14.39 3.63
CA THR A 96 5.23 15.42 2.68
C THR A 96 4.07 16.23 3.26
N GLU A 97 3.65 17.29 2.56
CA GLU A 97 2.51 18.10 2.96
C GLU A 97 1.18 17.31 2.91
N TYR A 98 1.08 16.34 2.01
CA TYR A 98 -0.14 15.56 1.76
C TYR A 98 -0.09 14.12 2.29
N ALA A 99 1.07 13.61 2.66
CA ALA A 99 1.23 12.23 3.13
C ALA A 99 1.66 12.18 4.61
N HIS A 100 1.01 11.30 5.36
CA HIS A 100 1.15 11.21 6.80
C HIS A 100 1.43 9.78 7.25
N ARG A 101 2.18 9.67 8.36
CA ARG A 101 2.44 8.45 9.10
C ARG A 101 2.03 8.66 10.55
N TYR A 102 1.04 7.91 11.00
CA TYR A 102 0.61 7.93 12.39
C TYR A 102 0.89 6.60 13.05
N GLU A 103 1.51 6.66 14.21
CA GLU A 103 1.63 5.54 15.13
C GLU A 103 0.51 5.65 16.15
N VAL A 104 -0.31 4.60 16.27
CA VAL A 104 -1.54 4.64 17.06
C VAL A 104 -1.68 3.43 17.98
N LYS A 105 -2.43 3.62 19.07
CA LYS A 105 -2.92 2.54 19.92
C LYS A 105 -4.44 2.47 19.79
N PHE A 106 -4.91 1.32 19.37
CA PHE A 106 -6.33 1.05 19.23
C PHE A 106 -6.59 -0.45 19.36
N SER A 107 -7.64 -0.82 20.07
CA SER A 107 -8.03 -2.22 20.30
C SER A 107 -9.37 -2.60 19.65
N GLY A 108 -9.93 -1.69 18.87
CA GLY A 108 -11.20 -1.91 18.16
C GLY A 108 -11.01 -2.45 16.75
N ASP A 109 -12.08 -2.37 15.97
CA ASP A 109 -12.11 -2.82 14.58
C ASP A 109 -11.43 -1.78 13.66
N MET A 110 -10.22 -2.12 13.17
CA MET A 110 -9.47 -1.25 12.26
C MET A 110 -10.15 -1.06 10.90
N LYS A 111 -11.02 -2.00 10.50
CA LYS A 111 -11.84 -1.82 9.30
C LYS A 111 -12.73 -0.59 9.42
N LYS A 112 -13.38 -0.42 10.59
CA LYS A 112 -14.22 0.77 10.86
C LYS A 112 -13.41 2.06 10.85
N VAL A 113 -12.18 2.01 11.37
CA VAL A 113 -11.27 3.18 11.32
C VAL A 113 -10.94 3.53 9.88
N ALA A 114 -10.56 2.54 9.07
CA ALA A 114 -10.22 2.75 7.68
C ALA A 114 -11.41 3.32 6.90
N ASP A 115 -12.59 2.69 7.00
CA ASP A 115 -13.79 3.12 6.29
C ASP A 115 -14.19 4.55 6.68
N PHE A 116 -14.18 4.86 7.98
CA PHE A 116 -14.58 6.18 8.46
C PHE A 116 -13.59 7.29 8.08
N VAL A 117 -12.29 6.98 8.07
CA VAL A 117 -11.27 7.95 7.65
C VAL A 117 -11.32 8.20 6.14
N GLU A 118 -11.45 7.15 5.33
CA GLU A 118 -11.50 7.28 3.86
C GLU A 118 -12.83 7.84 3.31
N ASP A 119 -13.88 7.94 4.14
CA ASP A 119 -15.11 8.67 3.81
C ASP A 119 -14.88 10.21 3.72
N VAL A 120 -13.72 10.70 4.13
CA VAL A 120 -13.30 12.09 3.86
C VAL A 120 -12.84 12.18 2.40
N GLU A 121 -13.51 13.03 1.61
CA GLU A 121 -13.17 13.20 0.21
C GLU A 121 -11.69 13.59 0.02
N GLY A 122 -10.98 12.89 -0.87
CA GLY A 122 -9.57 13.11 -1.15
C GLY A 122 -8.60 12.50 -0.15
N VAL A 123 -9.10 11.74 0.85
CA VAL A 123 -8.27 10.96 1.76
C VAL A 123 -8.16 9.52 1.24
N GLU A 124 -6.97 8.94 1.32
CA GLU A 124 -6.68 7.54 1.00
C GLU A 124 -5.82 6.94 2.09
N ILE A 125 -6.25 5.82 2.67
CA ILE A 125 -5.40 5.01 3.54
C ILE A 125 -4.56 4.09 2.66
N LEU A 126 -3.23 4.23 2.75
CA LEU A 126 -2.29 3.40 2.02
C LEU A 126 -2.10 2.04 2.69
N SER A 127 -2.01 2.03 4.01
CA SER A 127 -1.92 0.80 4.81
C SER A 127 -2.23 1.04 6.28
N ILE A 128 -2.71 -0.03 6.92
CA ILE A 128 -2.73 -0.17 8.37
C ILE A 128 -2.03 -1.48 8.73
N GLY A 129 -1.01 -1.42 9.57
CA GLY A 129 -0.25 -2.61 9.96
C GLY A 129 0.43 -2.45 11.31
N ASN A 130 0.86 -3.58 11.89
CA ASN A 130 1.71 -3.61 13.08
C ASN A 130 3.20 -3.55 12.68
N SER A 131 3.51 -4.00 11.48
CA SER A 131 4.87 -4.02 10.90
C SER A 131 4.94 -3.46 9.49
N LEU A 132 3.84 -3.52 8.73
CA LEU A 132 3.76 -2.99 7.37
C LEU A 132 3.75 -1.46 7.36
N GLU A 133 4.62 -0.90 6.54
CA GLU A 133 4.56 0.49 6.09
C GLU A 133 4.55 0.53 4.56
N LEU A 134 3.46 1.00 3.99
CA LEU A 134 3.30 1.16 2.55
C LEU A 134 3.47 2.63 2.16
N VAL A 135 4.39 2.87 1.24
CA VAL A 135 4.67 4.18 0.66
C VAL A 135 4.64 4.05 -0.85
N LYS A 136 3.92 4.94 -1.51
CA LYS A 136 3.91 5.05 -2.97
C LYS A 136 3.78 6.51 -3.39
N ASP A 137 4.56 6.91 -4.39
CA ASP A 137 4.51 8.28 -4.92
C ASP A 137 5.04 8.34 -6.36
N LEU A 138 4.90 9.51 -6.98
CA LEU A 138 5.44 9.79 -8.31
C LEU A 138 6.96 9.89 -8.26
N GLY A 139 7.61 9.46 -9.32
CA GLY A 139 9.06 9.52 -9.48
C GLY A 139 9.78 8.18 -9.25
N ASP A 140 11.10 8.23 -9.43
CA ASP A 140 11.95 7.04 -9.26
C ASP A 140 12.20 6.70 -7.79
N ALA A 141 12.78 5.52 -7.56
CA ALA A 141 13.00 4.99 -6.22
C ALA A 141 13.84 5.90 -5.32
N SER A 142 14.84 6.59 -5.86
CA SER A 142 15.67 7.50 -5.09
C SER A 142 14.90 8.74 -4.65
N VAL A 143 14.06 9.28 -5.53
CA VAL A 143 13.20 10.43 -5.22
C VAL A 143 12.24 10.09 -4.08
N VAL A 144 11.47 9.01 -4.25
CA VAL A 144 10.49 8.57 -3.25
C VAL A 144 11.16 8.18 -1.94
N SER A 145 12.27 7.44 -1.99
CA SER A 145 13.01 7.05 -0.78
C SER A 145 13.51 8.25 0.02
N ASN A 146 14.06 9.26 -0.65
CA ASN A 146 14.54 10.47 0.02
C ASN A 146 13.39 11.28 0.61
N GLN A 147 12.30 11.43 -0.11
CA GLN A 147 11.12 12.19 0.31
C GLN A 147 10.48 11.60 1.58
N TYR A 148 10.43 10.28 1.67
CA TYR A 148 9.81 9.56 2.79
C TYR A 148 10.80 9.06 3.84
N GLY A 149 12.09 9.35 3.70
CA GLY A 149 13.13 8.93 4.65
C GLY A 149 13.33 7.42 4.73
N LEU A 150 13.12 6.70 3.61
CA LEU A 150 13.11 5.24 3.62
C LEU A 150 14.51 4.61 3.68
N ASN A 151 15.56 5.35 3.35
CA ASN A 151 16.94 4.83 3.33
C ASN A 151 17.39 4.26 4.69
N ASP A 152 16.83 4.75 5.79
CA ASP A 152 17.15 4.30 7.15
C ASP A 152 16.14 3.28 7.70
N PHE A 153 15.21 2.78 6.86
CA PHE A 153 14.19 1.85 7.31
C PHE A 153 14.79 0.47 7.62
N ASN A 154 14.70 0.08 8.90
CA ASN A 154 15.16 -1.21 9.38
C ASN A 154 13.99 -2.20 9.46
N GLY A 155 14.16 -3.36 8.83
CA GLY A 155 13.11 -4.37 8.77
C GLY A 155 13.64 -5.76 8.47
N THR A 156 12.72 -6.66 8.16
CA THR A 156 13.01 -8.07 7.87
C THR A 156 12.84 -8.40 6.39
N HIS A 157 11.91 -7.74 5.72
CA HIS A 157 11.59 -7.98 4.32
C HIS A 157 10.79 -6.80 3.73
N GLY A 158 10.65 -6.83 2.41
CA GLY A 158 9.83 -5.88 1.68
C GLY A 158 9.59 -6.32 0.25
N ILE A 159 8.57 -5.74 -0.35
CA ILE A 159 8.26 -5.80 -1.77
C ILE A 159 8.14 -4.38 -2.32
N GLY A 160 8.40 -4.20 -3.60
CA GLY A 160 8.31 -2.89 -4.22
C GLY A 160 8.09 -2.97 -5.73
N HIS A 161 7.73 -1.82 -6.28
CA HIS A 161 7.30 -1.70 -7.66
C HIS A 161 7.79 -0.40 -8.29
N THR A 162 8.21 -0.47 -9.56
CA THR A 162 8.41 0.70 -10.42
C THR A 162 7.39 0.62 -11.56
N ARG A 163 6.56 1.64 -11.70
CA ARG A 163 5.43 1.65 -12.62
C ARG A 163 5.72 2.48 -13.86
N MET A 164 5.34 1.94 -14.99
CA MET A 164 5.11 2.66 -16.24
C MET A 164 3.60 2.65 -16.50
N ALA A 165 2.98 3.81 -16.49
CA ALA A 165 1.57 3.96 -16.82
C ALA A 165 1.37 3.71 -18.29
N THR A 166 0.45 2.81 -18.67
CA THR A 166 0.15 2.46 -20.06
C THR A 166 -1.29 2.75 -20.44
N GLU A 167 -2.24 2.35 -19.60
CA GLU A 167 -3.67 2.47 -19.87
C GLU A 167 -4.42 3.25 -18.76
N SER A 168 -3.81 3.40 -17.59
CA SER A 168 -4.37 4.14 -16.45
C SER A 168 -3.61 5.43 -16.23
N ASP A 169 -4.23 6.38 -15.54
CA ASP A 169 -3.66 7.68 -15.23
C ASP A 169 -2.34 7.55 -14.46
N VAL A 170 -1.47 8.54 -14.64
CA VAL A 170 -0.25 8.71 -13.83
C VAL A 170 -0.66 9.36 -12.52
N ASP A 171 -1.24 8.57 -11.65
CA ASP A 171 -1.67 8.96 -10.31
C ASP A 171 -1.06 8.03 -9.24
N ILE A 172 -1.05 8.50 -8.01
CA ILE A 172 -0.52 7.72 -6.88
C ILE A 172 -1.51 6.61 -6.49
N ARG A 173 -2.80 6.80 -6.68
CA ARG A 173 -3.85 5.84 -6.35
C ARG A 173 -3.70 4.55 -7.15
N SER A 174 -3.37 4.68 -8.44
CA SER A 174 -3.10 3.54 -9.33
C SER A 174 -1.68 2.96 -9.19
N ALA A 175 -0.81 3.58 -8.39
CA ALA A 175 0.53 3.05 -8.13
C ALA A 175 0.49 1.87 -7.15
N HIS A 176 1.46 0.94 -7.32
CA HIS A 176 1.67 -0.16 -6.39
C HIS A 176 2.61 0.24 -5.23
N PRO A 177 2.60 -0.50 -4.12
CA PRO A 177 1.80 -1.68 -3.77
C PRO A 177 0.34 -1.37 -3.46
N TYR A 178 -0.49 -2.44 -3.42
CA TYR A 178 -1.85 -2.39 -2.89
C TYR A 178 -1.92 -3.07 -1.52
N TRP A 179 -2.56 -2.41 -0.57
CA TRP A 179 -2.91 -3.00 0.71
C TRP A 179 -4.11 -3.95 0.53
N ALA A 180 -4.01 -5.18 1.03
CA ALA A 180 -5.10 -6.13 1.01
C ALA A 180 -6.11 -5.82 2.13
N TYR A 181 -6.80 -4.70 1.99
CA TYR A 181 -7.81 -4.22 2.93
C TYR A 181 -8.89 -5.30 3.19
N PRO A 182 -9.32 -5.55 4.45
CA PRO A 182 -8.93 -4.83 5.67
C PRO A 182 -7.82 -5.52 6.50
N PHE A 183 -7.05 -6.41 5.91
CA PHE A 183 -6.05 -7.19 6.64
C PHE A 183 -4.79 -6.39 6.96
N SER A 184 -4.47 -6.27 8.24
CA SER A 184 -3.19 -5.71 8.66
C SER A 184 -2.03 -6.51 8.09
N ASP A 185 -0.96 -5.80 7.73
CA ASP A 185 0.30 -6.39 7.30
C ASP A 185 0.23 -7.25 6.02
N VAL A 186 -0.71 -7.03 5.11
CA VAL A 186 -0.78 -7.73 3.82
C VAL A 186 -0.71 -6.73 2.66
N ALA A 187 0.29 -6.88 1.79
CA ALA A 187 0.49 -6.02 0.63
C ALA A 187 0.86 -6.82 -0.62
N VAL A 188 0.46 -6.31 -1.80
CA VAL A 188 0.64 -6.94 -3.10
C VAL A 188 1.29 -5.98 -4.09
N VAL A 189 2.22 -6.49 -4.90
CA VAL A 189 2.70 -5.82 -6.12
C VAL A 189 2.50 -6.77 -7.30
N HIS A 190 2.13 -6.22 -8.46
CA HIS A 190 1.82 -7.01 -9.65
C HIS A 190 2.50 -6.40 -10.88
N ASN A 191 2.89 -7.25 -11.79
CA ASN A 191 3.33 -6.89 -13.14
C ASN A 191 2.64 -7.80 -14.14
N GLY A 192 1.83 -7.23 -15.00
CA GLY A 192 1.05 -7.96 -15.98
C GLY A 192 -0.24 -7.26 -16.34
N GLN A 193 -1.19 -8.03 -16.85
CA GLN A 193 -2.53 -7.57 -17.20
C GLN A 193 -3.53 -8.71 -16.99
N LEU A 194 -4.64 -8.43 -16.29
CA LEU A 194 -5.71 -9.38 -16.04
C LEU A 194 -6.84 -9.18 -17.07
N THR A 195 -7.11 -10.20 -17.88
CA THR A 195 -8.13 -10.16 -18.93
C THR A 195 -9.56 -10.25 -18.36
N ASN A 196 -9.73 -10.89 -17.21
CA ASN A 196 -11.02 -11.05 -16.54
C ASN A 196 -11.30 -10.01 -15.42
N TYR A 197 -10.53 -8.90 -15.38
CA TYR A 197 -10.61 -7.87 -14.34
C TYR A 197 -12.03 -7.38 -14.08
N TRP A 198 -12.71 -6.85 -15.09
CA TRP A 198 -14.04 -6.24 -14.92
C TRP A 198 -15.12 -7.22 -14.45
N THR A 199 -15.01 -8.48 -14.86
CA THR A 199 -15.94 -9.54 -14.43
C THR A 199 -15.77 -9.87 -12.97
N ASN A 200 -14.53 -10.07 -12.55
CA ASN A 200 -14.18 -10.44 -11.19
C ASN A 200 -14.37 -9.26 -10.23
N ARG A 201 -14.02 -8.04 -10.64
CA ARG A 201 -14.28 -6.82 -9.86
C ARG A 201 -15.75 -6.69 -9.49
N ARG A 202 -16.66 -6.79 -10.49
CA ARG A 202 -18.10 -6.70 -10.24
C ARG A 202 -18.64 -7.82 -9.34
N ALA A 203 -18.00 -9.00 -9.37
CA ALA A 203 -18.37 -10.09 -8.46
C ALA A 203 -17.97 -9.76 -7.01
N LEU A 204 -16.74 -9.29 -6.80
CA LEU A 204 -16.22 -8.91 -5.48
C LEU A 204 -16.97 -7.69 -4.91
N GLU A 205 -17.29 -6.67 -5.72
CA GLU A 205 -18.09 -5.52 -5.30
C GLU A 205 -19.49 -5.94 -4.82
N ARG A 206 -20.14 -6.90 -5.52
CA ARG A 206 -21.41 -7.48 -5.08
C ARG A 206 -21.31 -8.29 -3.79
N SER A 207 -20.14 -8.84 -3.48
CA SER A 207 -19.85 -9.48 -2.21
C SER A 207 -19.50 -8.51 -1.09
N GLY A 208 -19.52 -7.18 -1.36
CA GLY A 208 -19.29 -6.14 -0.37
C GLY A 208 -17.86 -5.65 -0.27
N HIS A 209 -16.98 -6.06 -1.18
CA HIS A 209 -15.62 -5.52 -1.25
C HIS A 209 -15.60 -4.17 -1.96
N ARG A 210 -14.68 -3.31 -1.54
CA ARG A 210 -14.45 -2.01 -2.17
C ARG A 210 -13.14 -1.99 -2.93
N PHE A 211 -13.08 -1.11 -3.92
CA PHE A 211 -11.89 -0.80 -4.71
C PHE A 211 -11.61 0.69 -4.63
N SER A 212 -10.35 1.06 -4.47
CA SER A 212 -9.88 2.44 -4.41
C SER A 212 -9.41 2.97 -5.77
N SER A 213 -9.07 2.07 -6.69
CA SER A 213 -8.55 2.42 -8.02
C SER A 213 -9.26 1.66 -9.15
N ASN A 214 -8.93 1.99 -10.39
CA ASN A 214 -9.32 1.23 -11.57
C ASN A 214 -8.18 0.34 -12.09
N CYS A 215 -7.13 0.14 -11.31
CA CYS A 215 -6.03 -0.74 -11.67
C CYS A 215 -6.41 -2.21 -11.43
N ASP A 216 -6.15 -3.05 -12.42
CA ASP A 216 -6.43 -4.49 -12.36
C ASP A 216 -5.67 -5.20 -11.23
N SER A 217 -4.53 -4.65 -10.87
CA SER A 217 -3.65 -5.20 -9.82
C SER A 217 -4.27 -5.16 -8.42
N GLU A 218 -5.15 -4.20 -8.15
CA GLU A 218 -5.89 -4.13 -6.89
C GLU A 218 -6.81 -5.35 -6.70
N LEU A 219 -7.30 -5.93 -7.82
CA LEU A 219 -8.12 -7.15 -7.79
C LEU A 219 -7.42 -8.29 -7.06
N ILE A 220 -6.11 -8.43 -7.22
CA ILE A 220 -5.33 -9.49 -6.57
C ILE A 220 -5.35 -9.29 -5.06
N ALA A 221 -5.13 -8.06 -4.58
CA ALA A 221 -5.17 -7.75 -3.15
C ALA A 221 -6.55 -8.01 -2.54
N VAL A 222 -7.62 -7.57 -3.24
CA VAL A 222 -9.01 -7.77 -2.81
C VAL A 222 -9.39 -9.26 -2.82
N TYR A 223 -8.99 -10.02 -3.85
CA TYR A 223 -9.22 -11.46 -3.90
C TYR A 223 -8.55 -12.19 -2.74
N LEU A 224 -7.28 -11.90 -2.48
CA LEU A 224 -6.56 -12.52 -1.35
C LEU A 224 -7.22 -12.17 -0.02
N ALA A 225 -7.64 -10.91 0.17
CA ALA A 225 -8.37 -10.48 1.34
C ALA A 225 -9.71 -11.22 1.49
N ASP A 226 -10.46 -11.40 0.39
CA ASP A 226 -11.71 -12.18 0.37
C ASP A 226 -11.49 -13.62 0.84
N ARG A 227 -10.51 -14.32 0.25
CA ARG A 227 -10.18 -15.70 0.60
C ARG A 227 -9.74 -15.84 2.05
N MET A 228 -8.85 -14.96 2.52
CA MET A 228 -8.39 -14.96 3.90
C MET A 228 -9.53 -14.68 4.89
N SER A 229 -10.50 -13.84 4.53
CA SER A 229 -11.69 -13.58 5.35
C SER A 229 -12.58 -14.83 5.50
N GLN A 230 -12.52 -15.75 4.54
CA GLN A 230 -13.22 -17.02 4.55
C GLN A 230 -12.45 -18.11 5.31
N GLY A 231 -11.26 -17.80 5.82
CA GLY A 231 -10.44 -18.69 6.65
C GLY A 231 -9.30 -19.39 5.91
N ASP A 232 -9.04 -19.08 4.64
CA ASP A 232 -7.88 -19.59 3.94
C ASP A 232 -6.60 -18.99 4.53
N ASP A 233 -5.53 -19.77 4.61
CA ASP A 233 -4.20 -19.24 4.79
C ASP A 233 -3.67 -18.63 3.49
N LEU A 234 -2.57 -17.88 3.57
CA LEU A 234 -1.99 -17.20 2.41
C LEU A 234 -1.65 -18.16 1.27
N GLU A 235 -1.09 -19.34 1.58
CA GLU A 235 -0.70 -20.32 0.57
C GLU A 235 -1.91 -20.86 -0.19
N THR A 236 -2.99 -21.17 0.52
CA THR A 236 -4.25 -21.65 -0.06
C THR A 236 -4.90 -20.56 -0.92
N ALA A 237 -4.97 -19.34 -0.41
CA ALA A 237 -5.49 -18.20 -1.17
C ALA A 237 -4.69 -17.93 -2.46
N MET A 238 -3.36 -18.00 -2.37
CA MET A 238 -2.48 -17.86 -3.54
C MET A 238 -2.67 -18.98 -4.57
N LYS A 239 -2.78 -20.23 -4.14
CA LYS A 239 -3.05 -21.36 -5.04
C LYS A 239 -4.38 -21.17 -5.77
N GLY A 240 -5.42 -20.79 -5.06
CA GLY A 240 -6.74 -20.50 -5.65
C GLY A 240 -6.71 -19.34 -6.64
N SER A 241 -5.80 -18.39 -6.46
CA SER A 241 -5.69 -17.25 -7.38
C SER A 241 -5.25 -17.65 -8.79
N ILE A 242 -4.49 -18.72 -8.94
CA ILE A 242 -3.99 -19.20 -10.26
C ILE A 242 -5.15 -19.61 -11.16
N ASP A 243 -6.17 -20.25 -10.60
CA ASP A 243 -7.37 -20.64 -11.35
C ASP A 243 -8.39 -19.50 -11.50
N TYR A 244 -8.35 -18.52 -10.57
CA TYR A 244 -9.30 -17.41 -10.55
C TYR A 244 -8.91 -16.27 -11.47
N LEU A 245 -7.61 -15.97 -11.56
CA LEU A 245 -7.08 -14.89 -12.39
C LEU A 245 -6.81 -15.40 -13.81
N ASP A 246 -7.19 -14.60 -14.79
CA ASP A 246 -6.89 -14.88 -16.20
C ASP A 246 -6.07 -13.73 -16.80
N GLY A 247 -5.05 -14.07 -17.57
CA GLY A 247 -4.14 -13.09 -18.19
C GLY A 247 -2.67 -13.49 -18.09
N VAL A 248 -1.81 -12.53 -18.31
CA VAL A 248 -0.37 -12.67 -18.11
C VAL A 248 0.04 -11.87 -16.89
N PHE A 249 0.38 -12.55 -15.83
CA PHE A 249 0.65 -11.88 -14.56
C PHE A 249 1.82 -12.51 -13.78
N THR A 250 2.49 -11.68 -13.03
CA THR A 250 3.40 -12.07 -11.94
C THR A 250 3.14 -11.15 -10.78
N TYR A 251 2.82 -11.69 -9.62
CA TYR A 251 2.65 -10.87 -8.42
C TYR A 251 3.49 -11.38 -7.26
N LEU A 252 3.88 -10.43 -6.38
CA LEU A 252 4.42 -10.73 -5.07
C LEU A 252 3.41 -10.30 -4.03
N VAL A 253 3.26 -11.12 -3.00
CA VAL A 253 2.50 -10.78 -1.79
C VAL A 253 3.40 -10.92 -0.59
N ALA A 254 3.31 -9.99 0.34
CA ALA A 254 4.02 -10.05 1.60
C ALA A 254 3.03 -9.88 2.76
N THR A 255 3.28 -10.61 3.82
CA THR A 255 2.60 -10.50 5.10
C THR A 255 3.62 -10.19 6.18
N LYS A 256 3.21 -10.11 7.44
CA LYS A 256 4.11 -9.85 8.57
C LYS A 256 5.36 -10.77 8.60
N ASP A 257 5.25 -12.00 8.14
CA ASP A 257 6.27 -13.06 8.29
C ASP A 257 6.50 -13.91 7.03
N GLN A 258 5.78 -13.64 5.95
CA GLN A 258 5.84 -14.43 4.72
C GLN A 258 6.02 -13.53 3.49
N LEU A 259 6.65 -14.09 2.47
CA LEU A 259 6.70 -13.53 1.13
C LEU A 259 6.37 -14.64 0.14
N GLY A 260 5.35 -14.42 -0.68
CA GLY A 260 4.90 -15.33 -1.71
C GLY A 260 5.03 -14.73 -3.11
N MET A 261 5.17 -15.60 -4.12
CA MET A 261 5.18 -15.23 -5.52
C MET A 261 4.29 -16.19 -6.31
N ALA A 262 3.51 -15.64 -7.22
CA ALA A 262 2.74 -16.41 -8.20
C ALA A 262 2.93 -15.84 -9.61
N LYS A 263 2.87 -16.76 -10.61
CA LYS A 263 3.05 -16.45 -12.02
C LYS A 263 2.22 -17.41 -12.88
#